data_fca80015806b8b3601ba93e6aa2af9c0
#
_entry.id   fca80015806b8b3601ba93e6aa2af9c0
#
_cell.length_a   1.000
_cell.length_b   1.000
_cell.length_c   1.000
_cell.angle_alpha   90.00
_cell.angle_beta   90.00
_cell.angle_gamma   90.00
#
_symmetry.space_group_name_H-M   'P 1'
#
loop_
_entity.id
_entity.type
_entity.pdbx_description
1 polymer ?
#
loop_
_entity_poly.entity_id
_entity_poly.type
_entity_poly.pdbx_seq_one_letter_code
_entity_poly.pdbx_strand_id
1 'polypeptide(L)'
;MKRIVVIHTADWHLGKNRKHKDYLEQQRLMLSAILALVKDEIVSAEAHDKINEAETEVWLEVAGDIFDRNEDTDRNEFVLAIISMLAPLLELERAYPRFKMDWIDGNHDRQPIDPTDPNALVSVLSPLTKMVQRECIAVRDPIFMEERSLLLLPFGHYSEDEFIDLLSECKAQFVVAHECLYGITTDTGWKPPRDQDKYINIEKVLEACPHLTAIFMGDIHRSQRLDAEGKCWYSGSPITLDFGEKMPKGVLIHSFLLDGESWQRESEPRLQSLLDYEPSLKFHVQLGIIEDERKIPMGLLASYPDRYFRLVVTPEVHDAISRQLPHFFDSPQVTWDYRKEEITTKAEPDSSAEDHIDYYRSLIEQWLKENGSELTREEAVDVMERILKDFSERGMLGVATTN
;
A
#
# COMPACT_ATOMS: atom_id res chain seq x y z
N MET A 1 -1.87 20.80 30.39
CA MET A 1 -1.00 19.72 29.88
C MET A 1 -1.22 19.64 28.38
N LYS A 2 -0.15 19.60 27.57
CA LYS A 2 -0.30 19.45 26.10
C LYS A 2 -0.28 17.98 25.74
N ARG A 3 -1.16 17.57 24.83
CA ARG A 3 -1.32 16.20 24.33
C ARG A 3 -1.51 16.22 22.82
N ILE A 4 -1.01 15.19 22.14
CA ILE A 4 -1.25 14.96 20.71
C ILE A 4 -1.80 13.55 20.53
N VAL A 5 -2.87 13.43 19.74
CA VAL A 5 -3.37 12.17 19.21
C VAL A 5 -3.10 12.16 17.71
N VAL A 6 -2.33 11.20 17.23
CA VAL A 6 -1.99 11.08 15.81
C VAL A 6 -2.73 9.89 15.19
N ILE A 7 -3.53 10.17 14.20
CA ILE A 7 -4.18 9.19 13.33
C ILE A 7 -3.24 8.96 12.15
N HIS A 8 -2.51 7.86 12.18
CA HIS A 8 -1.52 7.50 11.18
C HIS A 8 -2.09 6.49 10.18
N THR A 9 -2.15 6.86 8.92
CA THR A 9 -2.63 6.03 7.81
C THR A 9 -1.75 6.22 6.58
N ALA A 10 -1.73 5.24 5.68
CA ALA A 10 -1.00 5.24 4.42
C ALA A 10 -1.64 4.27 3.43
N ASP A 11 -1.11 4.20 2.23
CA ASP A 11 -1.36 3.12 1.27
C ASP A 11 -2.87 2.94 0.99
N TRP A 12 -3.56 4.04 0.67
CA TRP A 12 -4.99 4.01 0.32
C TRP A 12 -5.24 3.43 -1.07
N HIS A 13 -4.30 3.63 -1.99
CA HIS A 13 -4.33 3.15 -3.37
C HIS A 13 -5.68 3.34 -4.06
N LEU A 14 -6.20 4.57 -4.05
CA LEU A 14 -7.41 4.90 -4.78
C LEU A 14 -7.23 4.61 -6.26
N GLY A 15 -8.11 3.81 -6.84
CA GLY A 15 -8.00 3.28 -8.21
C GLY A 15 -7.59 1.81 -8.28
N LYS A 16 -7.03 1.23 -7.23
CA LYS A 16 -6.75 -0.20 -7.18
C LYS A 16 -8.05 -1.02 -7.26
N ASN A 17 -7.94 -2.22 -7.82
CA ASN A 17 -9.08 -3.13 -7.97
C ASN A 17 -10.22 -2.63 -8.87
N ARG A 18 -9.95 -1.77 -9.86
CA ARG A 18 -10.94 -1.30 -10.87
C ARG A 18 -11.69 -2.42 -11.59
N LYS A 19 -11.17 -3.65 -11.57
CA LYS A 19 -11.86 -4.86 -12.06
C LYS A 19 -13.12 -5.20 -11.27
N HIS A 20 -13.22 -4.79 -10.01
CA HIS A 20 -14.41 -4.97 -9.20
C HIS A 20 -15.43 -3.88 -9.52
N LYS A 21 -16.68 -4.24 -9.79
CA LYS A 21 -17.75 -3.30 -10.20
C LYS A 21 -18.07 -2.25 -9.14
N ASP A 22 -17.79 -2.53 -7.88
CA ASP A 22 -18.08 -1.70 -6.72
C ASP A 22 -16.82 -1.06 -6.09
N TYR A 23 -15.68 -1.06 -6.80
CA TYR A 23 -14.41 -0.57 -6.23
C TYR A 23 -14.49 0.89 -5.76
N LEU A 24 -15.12 1.79 -6.53
CA LEU A 24 -15.29 3.19 -6.13
C LEU A 24 -16.13 3.33 -4.86
N GLU A 25 -17.19 2.53 -4.74
CA GLU A 25 -18.02 2.52 -3.55
C GLU A 25 -17.25 2.01 -2.34
N GLN A 26 -16.45 0.95 -2.47
CA GLN A 26 -15.61 0.45 -1.40
C GLN A 26 -14.55 1.47 -0.97
N GLN A 27 -13.95 2.18 -1.91
CA GLN A 27 -13.02 3.27 -1.61
C GLN A 27 -13.72 4.45 -0.93
N ARG A 28 -14.92 4.82 -1.37
CA ARG A 28 -15.74 5.85 -0.71
C ARG A 28 -16.09 5.46 0.72
N LEU A 29 -16.47 4.21 0.96
CA LEU A 29 -16.77 3.69 2.30
C LEU A 29 -15.52 3.70 3.20
N MET A 30 -14.37 3.32 2.68
CA MET A 30 -13.08 3.40 3.39
C MET A 30 -12.77 4.84 3.82
N LEU A 31 -12.85 5.81 2.90
CA LEU A 31 -12.60 7.22 3.21
C LEU A 31 -13.63 7.76 4.21
N SER A 32 -14.91 7.38 4.08
CA SER A 32 -15.96 7.75 5.03
C SER A 32 -15.71 7.20 6.43
N ALA A 33 -15.20 5.97 6.54
CA ALA A 33 -14.84 5.36 7.82
C ALA A 33 -13.65 6.07 8.47
N ILE A 34 -12.61 6.44 7.69
CA ILE A 34 -11.49 7.24 8.21
C ILE A 34 -11.99 8.61 8.70
N LEU A 35 -12.85 9.27 7.95
CA LEU A 35 -13.41 10.55 8.34
C LEU A 35 -14.26 10.44 9.63
N ALA A 36 -15.04 9.38 9.79
CA ALA A 36 -15.79 9.09 11.00
C ALA A 36 -14.87 8.86 12.19
N LEU A 37 -13.79 8.09 12.02
CA LEU A 37 -12.76 7.91 13.03
C LEU A 37 -12.11 9.24 13.46
N VAL A 38 -11.76 10.12 12.51
CA VAL A 38 -11.20 11.45 12.82
C VAL A 38 -12.15 12.24 13.69
N LYS A 39 -13.44 12.26 13.36
CA LYS A 39 -14.47 12.95 14.16
C LYS A 39 -14.59 12.40 15.58
N ASP A 40 -14.53 11.08 15.70
CA ASP A 40 -14.60 10.38 17.00
C ASP A 40 -13.39 10.73 17.88
N GLU A 41 -12.17 10.75 17.31
CA GLU A 41 -10.96 11.13 18.04
C GLU A 41 -11.00 12.61 18.47
N ILE A 42 -11.56 13.51 17.65
CA ILE A 42 -11.77 14.92 18.04
C ILE A 42 -12.71 15.03 19.25
N VAL A 43 -13.85 14.32 19.21
CA VAL A 43 -14.82 14.31 20.32
C VAL A 43 -14.19 13.72 21.59
N SER A 44 -13.42 12.63 21.43
CA SER A 44 -12.69 11.98 22.52
C SER A 44 -11.64 12.91 23.14
N ALA A 45 -10.91 13.66 22.31
CA ALA A 45 -9.94 14.66 22.75
C ALA A 45 -10.59 15.79 23.54
N GLU A 46 -11.72 16.33 23.07
CA GLU A 46 -12.47 17.36 23.78
C GLU A 46 -13.01 16.88 25.15
N ALA A 47 -13.47 15.62 25.21
CA ALA A 47 -13.93 15.02 26.45
C ALA A 47 -12.77 14.83 27.44
N HIS A 48 -11.62 14.34 26.95
CA HIS A 48 -10.40 14.20 27.74
C HIS A 48 -9.93 15.55 28.32
N ASP A 49 -9.91 16.61 27.49
CA ASP A 49 -9.46 17.94 27.90
C ASP A 49 -10.31 18.54 29.00
N LYS A 50 -11.63 18.35 28.94
CA LYS A 50 -12.57 18.81 30.00
C LYS A 50 -12.32 18.13 31.33
N ILE A 51 -11.87 16.86 31.34
CA ILE A 51 -11.63 16.09 32.57
C ILE A 51 -10.26 16.41 33.15
N ASN A 52 -9.22 16.53 32.28
CA ASN A 52 -7.83 16.56 32.69
C ASN A 52 -7.19 17.96 32.60
N GLU A 53 -7.96 18.99 32.27
CA GLU A 53 -7.47 20.37 32.03
C GLU A 53 -6.28 20.35 31.01
N ALA A 54 -6.44 19.54 29.94
CA ALA A 54 -5.44 19.37 28.91
C ALA A 54 -5.77 20.18 27.65
N GLU A 55 -4.79 20.32 26.78
CA GLU A 55 -4.94 20.85 25.42
C GLU A 55 -4.49 19.74 24.45
N THR A 56 -5.47 19.02 23.89
CA THR A 56 -5.19 17.93 22.95
C THR A 56 -5.31 18.43 21.52
N GLU A 57 -4.27 18.22 20.72
CA GLU A 57 -4.32 18.32 19.26
C GLU A 57 -4.60 16.94 18.66
N VAL A 58 -5.36 16.90 17.58
CA VAL A 58 -5.60 15.68 16.78
C VAL A 58 -5.00 15.88 15.40
N TRP A 59 -4.05 15.03 15.05
CA TRP A 59 -3.37 15.08 13.78
C TRP A 59 -3.77 13.89 12.91
N LEU A 60 -4.04 14.13 11.62
CA LEU A 60 -4.20 13.08 10.61
C LEU A 60 -2.98 13.10 9.70
N GLU A 61 -2.12 12.11 9.83
CA GLU A 61 -0.91 11.96 9.05
C GLU A 61 -1.10 10.88 7.98
N VAL A 62 -1.07 11.27 6.71
CA VAL A 62 -1.24 10.37 5.56
C VAL A 62 0.12 10.17 4.89
N ALA A 63 0.73 9.03 5.18
CA ALA A 63 2.11 8.72 4.80
C ALA A 63 2.20 8.09 3.39
N GLY A 64 1.64 8.75 2.38
CA GLY A 64 1.81 8.42 0.95
C GLY A 64 0.90 7.34 0.40
N ASP A 65 1.05 7.08 -0.90
CA ASP A 65 0.29 6.14 -1.72
C ASP A 65 -1.23 6.32 -1.60
N ILE A 66 -1.65 7.56 -1.82
CA ILE A 66 -3.06 7.94 -1.83
C ILE A 66 -3.76 7.39 -3.08
N PHE A 67 -3.09 7.46 -4.23
CA PHE A 67 -3.58 6.91 -5.49
C PHE A 67 -2.81 5.67 -5.91
N ASP A 68 -3.49 4.73 -6.59
CA ASP A 68 -2.82 3.59 -7.19
C ASP A 68 -2.20 3.99 -8.53
N ARG A 69 -0.99 3.47 -8.80
CA ARG A 69 -0.24 3.73 -10.02
C ARG A 69 -0.89 3.02 -11.20
N ASN A 70 -1.85 3.67 -11.84
CA ASN A 70 -2.28 3.30 -13.18
C ASN A 70 -2.05 4.51 -14.08
N GLU A 71 -1.64 4.25 -15.32
CA GLU A 71 -1.38 5.25 -16.39
C GLU A 71 -2.56 6.22 -16.59
N ASP A 72 -3.72 5.87 -16.04
CA ASP A 72 -4.96 6.63 -16.03
C ASP A 72 -5.50 6.75 -14.59
N THR A 73 -4.90 7.60 -13.74
CA THR A 73 -5.64 8.03 -12.53
C THR A 73 -6.92 8.67 -13.02
N ASP A 74 -8.02 7.93 -12.94
CA ASP A 74 -9.28 8.39 -13.50
C ASP A 74 -9.74 9.63 -12.72
N ARG A 75 -10.35 10.56 -13.44
CA ARG A 75 -10.99 11.74 -12.87
C ARG A 75 -11.89 11.39 -11.66
N ASN A 76 -12.46 10.19 -11.66
CA ASN A 76 -13.37 9.73 -10.61
C ASN A 76 -12.67 9.52 -9.27
N GLU A 77 -11.49 8.90 -9.21
CA GLU A 77 -10.76 8.68 -7.97
C GLU A 77 -10.24 10.00 -7.41
N PHE A 78 -9.78 10.90 -8.28
CA PHE A 78 -9.36 12.23 -7.87
C PHE A 78 -10.51 13.04 -7.28
N VAL A 79 -11.68 13.02 -7.92
CA VAL A 79 -12.91 13.66 -7.41
C VAL A 79 -13.34 13.02 -6.09
N LEU A 80 -13.23 11.68 -5.97
CA LEU A 80 -13.54 10.95 -4.74
C LEU A 80 -12.65 11.41 -3.58
N ALA A 81 -11.33 11.50 -3.81
CA ALA A 81 -10.39 11.96 -2.79
C ALA A 81 -10.70 13.39 -2.30
N ILE A 82 -11.07 14.29 -3.23
CA ILE A 82 -11.43 15.68 -2.90
C ILE A 82 -12.74 15.73 -2.12
N ILE A 83 -13.80 15.12 -2.63
CA ILE A 83 -15.17 15.29 -2.08
C ILE A 83 -15.33 14.48 -0.80
N SER A 84 -14.81 13.25 -0.76
CA SER A 84 -15.04 12.34 0.37
C SER A 84 -14.03 12.52 1.50
N MET A 85 -12.90 13.19 1.26
CA MET A 85 -11.85 13.33 2.27
C MET A 85 -11.36 14.78 2.40
N LEU A 86 -10.72 15.34 1.40
CA LEU A 86 -10.04 16.63 1.54
C LEU A 86 -10.98 17.77 1.92
N ALA A 87 -12.11 17.93 1.24
CA ALA A 87 -13.06 19.01 1.53
C ALA A 87 -13.69 18.87 2.94
N PRO A 88 -14.19 17.69 3.35
CA PRO A 88 -14.67 17.48 4.72
C PRO A 88 -13.60 17.71 5.80
N LEU A 89 -12.34 17.32 5.56
CA LEU A 89 -11.24 17.54 6.49
C LEU A 89 -10.90 19.03 6.64
N LEU A 90 -10.90 19.79 5.56
CA LEU A 90 -10.73 21.25 5.60
C LEU A 90 -11.86 21.95 6.35
N GLU A 91 -13.09 21.45 6.26
CA GLU A 91 -14.22 21.94 7.06
C GLU A 91 -14.05 21.60 8.53
N LEU A 92 -13.62 20.38 8.86
CA LEU A 92 -13.32 19.97 10.23
C LEU A 92 -12.24 20.84 10.85
N GLU A 93 -11.17 21.13 10.13
CA GLU A 93 -10.09 21.96 10.63
C GLU A 93 -10.54 23.41 10.91
N ARG A 94 -11.44 23.95 10.10
CA ARG A 94 -12.04 25.27 10.36
C ARG A 94 -12.94 25.25 11.63
N ALA A 95 -13.64 24.14 11.86
CA ALA A 95 -14.50 23.97 13.02
C ALA A 95 -13.71 23.66 14.31
N TYR A 96 -12.59 22.94 14.18
CA TYR A 96 -11.73 22.49 15.28
C TYR A 96 -10.28 22.90 15.01
N PRO A 97 -9.85 24.10 15.40
CA PRO A 97 -8.51 24.63 15.09
C PRO A 97 -7.35 23.78 15.60
N ARG A 98 -7.61 22.88 16.57
CA ARG A 98 -6.64 21.90 17.09
C ARG A 98 -6.61 20.59 16.31
N PHE A 99 -7.44 20.42 15.28
CA PHE A 99 -7.26 19.37 14.29
C PHE A 99 -6.32 19.84 13.20
N LYS A 100 -5.38 18.98 12.81
CA LYS A 100 -4.43 19.20 11.74
C LYS A 100 -4.42 17.98 10.82
N MET A 101 -4.14 18.20 9.54
CA MET A 101 -3.96 17.12 8.59
C MET A 101 -2.76 17.38 7.71
N ASP A 102 -1.98 16.36 7.44
CA ASP A 102 -0.83 16.44 6.55
C ASP A 102 -0.74 15.20 5.68
N TRP A 103 -0.38 15.42 4.43
CA TRP A 103 -0.26 14.38 3.42
C TRP A 103 1.11 14.47 2.76
N ILE A 104 1.69 13.32 2.45
CA ILE A 104 2.88 13.26 1.57
C ILE A 104 2.56 12.42 0.35
N ASP A 105 3.32 12.59 -0.74
CA ASP A 105 3.23 11.65 -1.84
C ASP A 105 4.06 10.39 -1.57
N GLY A 106 3.55 9.25 -2.04
CA GLY A 106 4.27 7.97 -2.12
C GLY A 106 4.80 7.71 -3.53
N ASN A 107 5.39 6.54 -3.74
CA ASN A 107 5.89 6.14 -5.05
C ASN A 107 4.78 5.93 -6.07
N HIS A 108 3.59 5.49 -5.63
CA HIS A 108 2.42 5.31 -6.49
C HIS A 108 1.72 6.63 -6.86
N ASP A 109 1.90 7.68 -6.09
CA ASP A 109 1.36 9.02 -6.40
C ASP A 109 2.17 9.75 -7.49
N ARG A 110 3.28 9.18 -7.96
CA ARG A 110 4.16 9.76 -8.96
C ARG A 110 3.99 9.11 -10.34
N GLN A 111 3.85 9.95 -11.35
CA GLN A 111 3.70 9.51 -12.74
C GLN A 111 4.81 10.09 -13.61
N PRO A 112 5.34 9.33 -14.60
CA PRO A 112 6.27 9.87 -15.57
C PRO A 112 5.57 10.95 -16.42
N ILE A 113 6.20 12.11 -16.54
CA ILE A 113 5.77 13.18 -17.45
C ILE A 113 6.10 12.80 -18.89
N ASP A 114 7.27 12.16 -19.08
CA ASP A 114 7.79 11.72 -20.36
C ASP A 114 8.14 10.23 -20.29
N PRO A 115 7.51 9.40 -21.13
CA PRO A 115 7.84 7.97 -21.18
C PRO A 115 9.31 7.66 -21.50
N THR A 116 10.03 8.62 -22.09
CA THR A 116 11.46 8.48 -22.43
C THR A 116 12.40 8.92 -21.33
N ASP A 117 11.89 9.64 -20.30
CA ASP A 117 12.64 10.04 -19.11
C ASP A 117 11.96 9.53 -17.83
N PRO A 118 12.38 8.37 -17.31
CA PRO A 118 11.79 7.78 -16.11
C PRO A 118 12.01 8.64 -14.84
N ASN A 119 12.90 9.64 -14.89
CA ASN A 119 13.18 10.53 -13.76
C ASN A 119 12.31 11.80 -13.80
N ALA A 120 11.69 12.10 -14.94
CA ALA A 120 10.77 13.22 -15.07
C ALA A 120 9.39 12.84 -14.51
N LEU A 121 9.26 12.79 -13.18
CA LEU A 121 8.03 12.44 -12.48
C LEU A 121 7.23 13.69 -12.08
N VAL A 122 5.92 13.58 -12.13
CA VAL A 122 4.98 14.54 -11.53
C VAL A 122 4.10 13.83 -10.50
N SER A 123 3.86 14.47 -9.37
CA SER A 123 2.91 13.93 -8.40
C SER A 123 1.47 14.28 -8.79
N VAL A 124 0.59 13.29 -8.71
CA VAL A 124 -0.87 13.48 -8.90
C VAL A 124 -1.49 14.33 -7.78
N LEU A 125 -0.79 14.51 -6.65
CA LEU A 125 -1.21 15.41 -5.57
C LEU A 125 -0.93 16.89 -5.86
N SER A 126 -0.08 17.22 -6.84
CA SER A 126 0.30 18.60 -7.15
C SER A 126 -0.89 19.56 -7.37
N PRO A 127 -2.03 19.16 -7.97
CA PRO A 127 -3.21 20.02 -8.05
C PRO A 127 -3.83 20.31 -6.68
N LEU A 128 -3.76 19.36 -5.72
CA LEU A 128 -4.34 19.51 -4.39
C LEU A 128 -3.56 20.53 -3.55
N THR A 129 -2.24 20.64 -3.71
CA THR A 129 -1.43 21.65 -3.00
C THR A 129 -1.92 23.07 -3.29
N LYS A 130 -2.36 23.31 -4.54
CA LYS A 130 -2.91 24.61 -4.96
C LYS A 130 -4.30 24.91 -4.38
N MET A 131 -5.06 23.88 -4.03
CA MET A 131 -6.40 24.02 -3.45
C MET A 131 -6.35 24.36 -1.97
N VAL A 132 -5.33 23.87 -1.26
CA VAL A 132 -5.26 23.92 0.21
C VAL A 132 -4.66 25.23 0.72
N GLN A 133 -3.98 26.03 -0.08
CA GLN A 133 -3.38 27.33 0.25
C GLN A 133 -2.47 27.34 1.50
N ARG A 134 -1.91 26.18 1.88
CA ARG A 134 -0.97 26.01 2.99
C ARG A 134 -0.07 24.78 2.75
N GLU A 135 1.02 24.70 3.50
CA GLU A 135 2.04 23.65 3.41
C GLU A 135 1.65 22.41 4.22
N CYS A 136 0.50 21.78 3.89
CA CYS A 136 0.07 20.53 4.52
C CYS A 136 0.10 19.33 3.56
N ILE A 137 0.51 19.53 2.32
CA ILE A 137 0.68 18.47 1.33
C ILE A 137 2.10 18.59 0.76
N ALA A 138 3.00 17.71 1.21
CA ALA A 138 4.37 17.67 0.73
C ALA A 138 4.45 16.78 -0.53
N VAL A 139 4.92 17.39 -1.61
CA VAL A 139 5.08 16.78 -2.91
C VAL A 139 6.50 17.01 -3.37
N ARG A 140 7.27 15.94 -3.53
CA ARG A 140 8.68 15.91 -4.00
C ARG A 140 9.69 16.46 -3.00
N ASP A 141 9.44 17.64 -2.41
CA ASP A 141 10.38 18.31 -1.51
C ASP A 141 9.92 18.16 -0.06
N PRO A 142 10.86 17.95 0.89
CA PRO A 142 10.54 17.91 2.32
C PRO A 142 9.97 19.24 2.81
N ILE A 143 9.03 19.18 3.75
CA ILE A 143 8.47 20.35 4.43
C ILE A 143 8.69 20.20 5.94
N PHE A 144 9.39 21.12 6.57
CA PHE A 144 9.52 21.16 8.01
C PHE A 144 8.59 22.20 8.63
N MET A 145 7.72 21.75 9.52
CA MET A 145 6.77 22.55 10.30
C MET A 145 7.35 22.80 11.69
N GLU A 146 8.01 23.95 11.87
CA GLU A 146 8.72 24.28 13.11
C GLU A 146 7.79 24.29 14.33
N GLU A 147 6.57 24.83 14.22
CA GLU A 147 5.60 24.95 15.33
C GLU A 147 5.11 23.57 15.85
N ARG A 148 5.22 22.52 15.06
CA ARG A 148 4.85 21.15 15.42
C ARG A 148 6.06 20.22 15.55
N SER A 149 7.26 20.72 15.28
CA SER A 149 8.47 19.89 15.15
C SER A 149 8.25 18.67 14.25
N LEU A 150 7.50 18.85 13.16
CA LEU A 150 7.08 17.80 12.24
C LEU A 150 7.78 17.97 10.89
N LEU A 151 8.44 16.91 10.42
CA LEU A 151 8.98 16.82 9.07
C LEU A 151 8.08 15.95 8.20
N LEU A 152 7.59 16.51 7.10
CA LEU A 152 6.94 15.77 6.02
C LEU A 152 7.99 15.41 4.98
N LEU A 153 8.25 14.13 4.80
CA LEU A 153 9.30 13.60 3.92
C LEU A 153 8.67 12.72 2.83
N PRO A 154 8.34 13.31 1.67
CA PRO A 154 7.77 12.56 0.55
C PRO A 154 8.73 11.49 0.04
N PHE A 155 8.20 10.48 -0.67
CA PHE A 155 9.02 9.45 -1.29
C PHE A 155 10.17 10.03 -2.12
N GLY A 156 11.42 9.61 -1.88
CA GLY A 156 12.58 10.26 -2.49
C GLY A 156 13.79 9.37 -2.77
N HIS A 157 13.73 8.08 -2.44
CA HIS A 157 14.89 7.18 -2.51
C HIS A 157 16.10 7.73 -1.74
N TYR A 158 15.87 8.23 -0.53
CA TYR A 158 16.94 8.77 0.31
C TYR A 158 17.94 7.66 0.66
N SER A 159 19.22 7.97 0.59
CA SER A 159 20.25 7.19 1.26
C SER A 159 20.12 7.33 2.78
N GLU A 160 20.71 6.40 3.54
CA GLU A 160 20.71 6.43 5.00
C GLU A 160 21.32 7.76 5.53
N ASP A 161 22.43 8.20 4.92
CA ASP A 161 23.10 9.45 5.31
C ASP A 161 22.25 10.68 5.01
N GLU A 162 21.62 10.77 3.82
CA GLU A 162 20.73 11.88 3.47
C GLU A 162 19.51 11.94 4.40
N PHE A 163 18.95 10.79 4.78
CA PHE A 163 17.83 10.71 5.71
C PHE A 163 18.24 11.22 7.10
N ILE A 164 19.41 10.81 7.61
CA ILE A 164 19.98 11.27 8.90
C ILE A 164 20.28 12.76 8.86
N ASP A 165 20.89 13.25 7.79
CA ASP A 165 21.24 14.67 7.64
C ASP A 165 20.01 15.56 7.70
N LEU A 166 18.95 15.22 6.94
CA LEU A 166 17.68 15.95 6.95
C LEU A 166 17.05 16.01 8.36
N LEU A 167 17.03 14.89 9.07
CA LEU A 167 16.48 14.83 10.42
C LEU A 167 17.31 15.62 11.44
N SER A 168 18.62 15.59 11.29
CA SER A 168 19.56 16.29 12.17
C SER A 168 19.52 17.81 11.98
N GLU A 169 19.39 18.27 10.73
CA GLU A 169 19.33 19.69 10.38
C GLU A 169 18.08 20.38 10.92
N CYS A 170 16.89 19.77 10.72
CA CYS A 170 15.63 20.36 11.16
C CYS A 170 15.29 20.08 12.62
N LYS A 171 15.92 19.08 13.27
CA LYS A 171 15.64 18.63 14.63
C LYS A 171 14.17 18.27 14.85
N ALA A 172 13.54 17.66 13.83
CA ALA A 172 12.15 17.22 13.91
C ALA A 172 11.99 16.18 15.03
N GLN A 173 10.94 16.32 15.84
CA GLN A 173 10.56 15.29 16.81
C GLN A 173 9.62 14.26 16.19
N PHE A 174 8.84 14.66 15.20
CA PHE A 174 7.92 13.82 14.46
C PHE A 174 8.27 13.82 12.97
N VAL A 175 8.13 12.66 12.33
CA VAL A 175 8.41 12.50 10.90
C VAL A 175 7.28 11.71 10.28
N VAL A 176 6.80 12.16 9.12
CA VAL A 176 5.96 11.37 8.21
C VAL A 176 6.79 11.06 6.98
N ALA A 177 6.96 9.79 6.64
CA ALA A 177 7.80 9.38 5.52
C ALA A 177 7.20 8.20 4.76
N HIS A 178 7.62 8.04 3.50
CA HIS A 178 7.19 6.94 2.64
C HIS A 178 8.41 6.29 2.00
N GLU A 179 8.96 5.28 2.67
CA GLU A 179 10.19 4.59 2.25
C GLU A 179 10.21 3.14 2.73
N CYS A 180 10.88 2.28 1.97
CA CYS A 180 11.12 0.89 2.37
C CYS A 180 12.37 0.81 3.27
N LEU A 181 12.19 0.57 4.55
CA LEU A 181 13.29 0.48 5.52
C LEU A 181 13.83 -0.96 5.66
N TYR A 182 15.07 -1.08 6.10
CA TYR A 182 15.63 -2.36 6.49
C TYR A 182 14.88 -2.95 7.71
N GLY A 183 14.63 -4.26 7.68
CA GLY A 183 13.98 -4.98 8.79
C GLY A 183 12.48 -5.21 8.64
N ILE A 184 11.83 -4.56 7.65
CA ILE A 184 10.40 -4.77 7.36
C ILE A 184 10.12 -6.21 6.94
N THR A 185 8.88 -6.61 7.09
CA THR A 185 8.34 -7.86 6.55
C THR A 185 7.01 -7.57 5.86
N THR A 186 6.90 -7.89 4.58
CA THR A 186 5.62 -7.77 3.86
C THR A 186 4.64 -8.87 4.26
N ASP A 187 3.38 -8.76 3.86
CA ASP A 187 2.37 -9.79 4.09
C ASP A 187 2.72 -11.14 3.42
N THR A 188 3.45 -11.11 2.31
CA THR A 188 3.97 -12.30 1.63
C THR A 188 5.19 -12.91 2.32
N GLY A 189 5.75 -12.24 3.34
CA GLY A 189 6.93 -12.69 4.08
C GLY A 189 8.26 -12.24 3.44
N TRP A 190 8.23 -11.44 2.38
CA TRP A 190 9.44 -10.85 1.81
C TRP A 190 10.08 -9.88 2.79
N LYS A 191 11.41 -9.84 2.80
CA LYS A 191 12.23 -8.95 3.61
C LYS A 191 13.33 -8.35 2.76
N PRO A 192 13.72 -7.09 2.97
CA PRO A 192 14.89 -6.51 2.31
C PRO A 192 16.14 -7.34 2.60
N PRO A 193 16.98 -7.61 1.61
CA PRO A 193 18.26 -8.29 1.81
C PRO A 193 19.19 -7.48 2.72
N ARG A 194 19.95 -8.16 3.58
CA ARG A 194 20.85 -7.53 4.56
C ARG A 194 22.00 -6.73 3.96
N ASP A 195 22.46 -7.12 2.78
CA ASP A 195 23.71 -6.64 2.20
C ASP A 195 23.53 -5.51 1.17
N GLN A 196 22.38 -4.83 1.21
CA GLN A 196 22.14 -3.71 0.31
C GLN A 196 22.13 -2.41 1.10
N ASP A 197 23.14 -1.56 0.89
CA ASP A 197 23.20 -0.14 1.33
C ASP A 197 22.03 0.71 0.79
N LYS A 198 21.07 0.05 0.16
CA LYS A 198 19.89 0.61 -0.48
C LYS A 198 18.75 0.90 0.51
N TYR A 199 18.78 0.26 1.68
CA TYR A 199 17.70 0.37 2.66
C TYR A 199 18.19 1.07 3.93
N ILE A 200 17.46 2.07 4.37
CA ILE A 200 17.74 2.84 5.57
C ILE A 200 17.59 1.93 6.81
N ASN A 201 18.62 1.89 7.66
CA ASN A 201 18.57 1.19 8.93
C ASN A 201 18.04 2.11 10.03
N ILE A 202 16.82 1.84 10.52
CA ILE A 202 16.18 2.68 11.52
C ILE A 202 16.94 2.76 12.84
N GLU A 203 17.65 1.71 13.26
CA GLU A 203 18.43 1.75 14.51
C GLU A 203 19.55 2.79 14.43
N LYS A 204 20.25 2.89 13.29
CA LYS A 204 21.27 3.93 13.07
C LYS A 204 20.66 5.34 13.03
N VAL A 205 19.49 5.48 12.40
CA VAL A 205 18.75 6.76 12.39
C VAL A 205 18.42 7.21 13.81
N LEU A 206 17.89 6.32 14.65
CA LEU A 206 17.52 6.63 16.03
C LEU A 206 18.75 6.90 16.92
N GLU A 207 19.87 6.24 16.66
CA GLU A 207 21.15 6.51 17.34
C GLU A 207 21.70 7.90 16.97
N ALA A 208 21.65 8.27 15.69
CA ALA A 208 22.12 9.57 15.20
C ALA A 208 21.17 10.71 15.57
N CYS A 209 19.88 10.46 15.67
CA CYS A 209 18.81 11.43 15.93
C CYS A 209 18.02 11.13 17.22
N PRO A 210 18.65 11.21 18.41
CA PRO A 210 18.01 10.83 19.68
C PRO A 210 16.82 11.74 20.07
N HIS A 211 16.69 12.91 19.44
CA HIS A 211 15.58 13.84 19.64
C HIS A 211 14.25 13.37 19.01
N LEU A 212 14.30 12.35 18.16
CA LEU A 212 13.11 11.79 17.54
C LEU A 212 12.16 11.14 18.56
N THR A 213 10.89 11.51 18.48
CA THR A 213 9.80 10.95 19.28
C THR A 213 9.04 9.88 18.51
N ALA A 214 8.70 10.13 17.24
CA ALA A 214 8.03 9.16 16.39
C ALA A 214 8.28 9.37 14.90
N ILE A 215 8.28 8.26 14.15
CA ILE A 215 8.34 8.20 12.69
C ILE A 215 7.14 7.40 12.19
N PHE A 216 6.30 8.05 11.38
CA PHE A 216 5.07 7.52 10.80
C PHE A 216 5.34 7.13 9.34
N MET A 217 5.40 5.81 9.06
CA MET A 217 5.85 5.28 7.77
C MET A 217 4.69 4.77 6.91
N GLY A 218 4.76 5.00 5.58
CA GLY A 218 4.00 4.31 4.53
C GLY A 218 4.90 3.45 3.64
N ASP A 219 4.38 2.89 2.55
CA ASP A 219 4.97 1.97 1.56
C ASP A 219 4.72 0.47 1.88
N ILE A 220 4.56 0.10 3.13
CA ILE A 220 4.40 -1.30 3.51
C ILE A 220 3.00 -1.55 4.02
N HIS A 221 2.22 -2.34 3.28
CA HIS A 221 0.80 -2.60 3.57
C HIS A 221 0.55 -3.37 4.88
N ARG A 222 1.60 -3.89 5.52
CA ARG A 222 1.52 -4.57 6.80
C ARG A 222 1.85 -3.62 7.95
N SER A 223 0.88 -3.42 8.87
CA SER A 223 1.14 -2.67 10.10
C SER A 223 2.21 -3.37 10.94
N GLN A 224 3.29 -2.65 11.29
CA GLN A 224 4.39 -3.20 12.07
C GLN A 224 5.26 -2.12 12.72
N ARG A 225 5.84 -2.50 13.87
CA ARG A 225 6.87 -1.74 14.56
C ARG A 225 8.25 -2.19 14.06
N LEU A 226 9.19 -1.26 13.88
CA LEU A 226 10.53 -1.59 13.40
C LEU A 226 11.63 -1.52 14.45
N ASP A 227 11.45 -0.78 15.52
CA ASP A 227 12.46 -0.57 16.55
C ASP A 227 12.00 -1.03 17.94
N ALA A 228 12.93 -1.24 18.86
CA ALA A 228 12.63 -1.74 20.20
C ALA A 228 11.92 -0.68 21.08
N GLU A 229 12.14 0.62 20.82
CA GLU A 229 11.58 1.73 21.59
C GLU A 229 10.16 2.11 21.12
N GLY A 230 9.71 1.56 19.98
CA GLY A 230 8.39 1.85 19.42
C GLY A 230 8.28 3.22 18.77
N LYS A 231 9.38 3.82 18.33
CA LYS A 231 9.39 5.11 17.67
C LYS A 231 8.99 5.04 16.20
N CYS A 232 9.36 3.97 15.49
CA CYS A 232 9.11 3.81 14.07
C CYS A 232 8.04 2.77 13.78
N TRP A 233 6.97 3.20 13.08
CA TRP A 233 5.82 2.37 12.75
C TRP A 233 5.38 2.55 11.31
N TYR A 234 5.09 1.43 10.65
CA TYR A 234 4.25 1.40 9.46
C TYR A 234 2.80 1.25 9.86
N SER A 235 1.92 2.10 9.32
CA SER A 235 0.47 1.96 9.55
C SER A 235 -0.09 0.73 8.85
N GLY A 236 0.48 0.40 7.71
CA GLY A 236 -0.11 -0.52 6.75
C GLY A 236 -1.28 0.11 5.99
N SER A 237 -1.80 -0.63 5.02
CA SER A 237 -3.01 -0.21 4.32
C SER A 237 -4.24 -0.33 5.23
N PRO A 238 -5.21 0.60 5.14
CA PRO A 238 -6.38 0.63 6.02
C PRO A 238 -7.35 -0.53 5.77
N ILE A 239 -7.34 -1.09 4.56
CA ILE A 239 -8.09 -2.29 4.15
C ILE A 239 -7.15 -3.23 3.38
N THR A 240 -7.59 -4.46 3.12
CA THR A 240 -6.84 -5.35 2.22
C THR A 240 -6.96 -4.87 0.79
N LEU A 241 -5.82 -4.72 0.11
CA LEU A 241 -5.73 -4.31 -1.28
C LEU A 241 -5.54 -5.50 -2.22
N ASP A 242 -4.98 -6.58 -1.71
CA ASP A 242 -4.69 -7.81 -2.44
C ASP A 242 -5.04 -9.07 -1.65
N PHE A 243 -5.29 -10.18 -2.37
CA PHE A 243 -5.63 -11.47 -1.76
C PHE A 243 -4.53 -12.11 -0.92
N GLY A 244 -3.28 -11.67 -1.08
CA GLY A 244 -2.13 -12.16 -0.29
C GLY A 244 -1.98 -11.46 1.05
N GLU A 245 -2.71 -10.38 1.30
CA GLU A 245 -2.57 -9.58 2.50
C GLU A 245 -3.28 -10.22 3.70
N LYS A 246 -2.71 -10.00 4.88
CA LYS A 246 -3.18 -10.58 6.13
C LYS A 246 -3.91 -9.54 6.99
N MET A 247 -4.89 -10.01 7.73
CA MET A 247 -5.55 -9.23 8.78
C MET A 247 -4.72 -9.29 10.09
N PRO A 248 -4.82 -8.29 10.99
CA PRO A 248 -5.77 -7.17 10.92
C PRO A 248 -5.27 -6.01 10.06
N LYS A 249 -6.21 -5.25 9.50
CA LYS A 249 -6.00 -3.99 8.79
C LYS A 249 -6.73 -2.86 9.52
N GLY A 250 -6.28 -1.64 9.34
CA GLY A 250 -6.88 -0.47 10.01
C GLY A 250 -5.97 0.75 9.96
N VAL A 251 -6.19 1.64 10.89
CA VAL A 251 -5.46 2.90 11.06
C VAL A 251 -4.78 2.88 12.43
N LEU A 252 -3.55 3.34 12.54
CA LEU A 252 -2.85 3.42 13.83
C LEU A 252 -3.17 4.73 14.55
N ILE A 253 -3.52 4.63 15.83
CA ILE A 253 -3.73 5.76 16.73
C ILE A 253 -2.59 5.81 17.73
N HIS A 254 -1.83 6.89 17.71
CA HIS A 254 -0.75 7.17 18.64
C HIS A 254 -1.14 8.29 19.59
N SER A 255 -0.64 8.28 20.82
CA SER A 255 -0.85 9.35 21.79
C SER A 255 0.46 9.76 22.44
N PHE A 256 0.65 11.07 22.57
CA PHE A 256 1.86 11.66 23.16
C PHE A 256 1.49 12.76 24.15
N LEU A 257 2.28 12.86 25.23
CA LEU A 257 2.20 13.92 26.23
C LEU A 257 3.48 14.76 26.17
N LEU A 258 3.34 16.06 26.31
CA LEU A 258 4.49 16.96 26.44
C LEU A 258 4.94 16.99 27.90
N ASP A 259 6.16 16.54 28.14
CA ASP A 259 6.87 16.62 29.41
C ASP A 259 8.09 17.54 29.28
N GLY A 260 7.98 18.75 29.84
CA GLY A 260 8.96 19.80 29.61
C GLY A 260 8.99 20.24 28.14
N GLU A 261 10.10 19.98 27.46
CA GLU A 261 10.30 20.28 26.02
C GLU A 261 10.25 19.03 25.15
N SER A 262 10.03 17.85 25.75
CA SER A 262 10.08 16.56 25.04
C SER A 262 8.72 15.90 25.00
N TRP A 263 8.35 15.40 23.84
CA TRP A 263 7.15 14.55 23.70
C TRP A 263 7.47 13.12 24.12
N GLN A 264 6.59 12.57 24.96
CA GLN A 264 6.68 11.20 25.43
C GLN A 264 5.47 10.42 24.94
N ARG A 265 5.66 9.20 24.47
CA ARG A 265 4.58 8.29 24.11
C ARG A 265 3.76 7.93 25.35
N GLU A 266 2.45 8.11 25.29
CA GLU A 266 1.55 7.80 26.41
C GLU A 266 1.28 6.30 26.54
N SER A 267 1.14 5.60 25.40
CA SER A 267 0.88 4.16 25.31
C SER A 267 1.32 3.59 23.98
N GLU A 268 1.38 2.27 23.87
CA GLU A 268 1.54 1.60 22.56
C GLU A 268 0.42 2.02 21.60
N PRO A 269 0.72 2.19 20.29
CA PRO A 269 -0.28 2.55 19.32
C PRO A 269 -1.41 1.53 19.23
N ARG A 270 -2.63 2.01 19.08
CA ARG A 270 -3.81 1.19 18.88
C ARG A 270 -4.12 1.06 17.39
N LEU A 271 -4.19 -0.17 16.89
CA LEU A 271 -4.71 -0.42 15.54
C LEU A 271 -6.25 -0.40 15.60
N GLN A 272 -6.85 0.59 14.95
CA GLN A 272 -8.29 0.76 14.87
C GLN A 272 -8.83 0.20 13.56
N SER A 273 -9.68 -0.79 13.64
CA SER A 273 -10.34 -1.36 12.45
C SER A 273 -11.37 -0.40 11.88
N LEU A 274 -11.36 -0.23 10.57
CA LEU A 274 -12.40 0.54 9.88
C LEU A 274 -13.76 -0.15 9.84
N LEU A 275 -13.83 -1.47 10.07
CA LEU A 275 -15.10 -2.21 10.20
C LEU A 275 -15.93 -1.74 11.39
N ASP A 276 -15.30 -1.12 12.40
CA ASP A 276 -16.03 -0.54 13.55
C ASP A 276 -16.85 0.70 13.15
N TYR A 277 -16.46 1.35 12.04
CA TYR A 277 -17.11 2.54 11.49
C TYR A 277 -17.94 2.26 10.25
N GLU A 278 -17.54 1.27 9.46
CA GLU A 278 -18.22 0.88 8.21
C GLU A 278 -18.21 -0.65 8.05
N PRO A 279 -19.19 -1.34 8.60
CA PRO A 279 -19.28 -2.81 8.54
C PRO A 279 -19.45 -3.39 7.13
N SER A 280 -19.84 -2.58 6.14
CA SER A 280 -20.02 -3.03 4.75
C SER A 280 -18.74 -3.02 3.90
N LEU A 281 -17.60 -2.63 4.49
CA LEU A 281 -16.31 -2.74 3.83
C LEU A 281 -15.97 -4.20 3.49
N LYS A 282 -15.52 -4.41 2.25
CA LYS A 282 -15.13 -5.73 1.76
C LYS A 282 -13.62 -5.95 1.85
N PHE A 283 -13.26 -7.14 2.31
CA PHE A 283 -11.87 -7.57 2.41
C PHE A 283 -11.57 -8.68 1.41
N HIS A 284 -10.33 -8.73 0.94
CA HIS A 284 -9.85 -9.79 0.08
C HIS A 284 -9.47 -11.03 0.90
N VAL A 285 -9.99 -12.17 0.53
CA VAL A 285 -9.70 -13.45 1.19
C VAL A 285 -9.27 -14.47 0.14
N GLN A 286 -8.04 -14.94 0.23
CA GLN A 286 -7.57 -16.06 -0.57
C GLN A 286 -7.88 -17.36 0.17
N LEU A 287 -8.63 -18.25 -0.49
CA LEU A 287 -8.81 -19.61 -0.03
C LEU A 287 -7.69 -20.50 -0.54
N GLY A 288 -7.39 -21.56 0.20
CA GLY A 288 -6.40 -22.55 -0.19
C GLY A 288 -6.79 -23.26 -1.52
N ILE A 289 -5.86 -24.04 -2.03
CA ILE A 289 -6.07 -24.79 -3.29
C ILE A 289 -7.22 -25.79 -3.13
N ILE A 290 -8.18 -25.73 -4.04
CA ILE A 290 -9.36 -26.61 -4.07
C ILE A 290 -9.16 -27.61 -5.20
N GLU A 291 -8.89 -28.84 -4.84
CA GLU A 291 -8.66 -29.97 -5.76
C GLU A 291 -9.91 -30.85 -5.97
N ASP A 292 -11.00 -30.55 -5.26
CA ASP A 292 -12.26 -31.29 -5.33
C ASP A 292 -13.41 -30.30 -5.24
N GLU A 293 -14.31 -30.31 -6.23
CA GLU A 293 -15.47 -29.41 -6.32
C GLU A 293 -16.37 -29.44 -5.08
N ARG A 294 -16.45 -30.60 -4.40
CA ARG A 294 -17.24 -30.79 -3.17
C ARG A 294 -16.66 -30.06 -1.96
N LYS A 295 -15.37 -29.64 -2.06
CA LYS A 295 -14.69 -28.90 -1.00
C LYS A 295 -14.83 -27.37 -1.15
N ILE A 296 -15.55 -26.90 -2.17
CA ILE A 296 -15.84 -25.48 -2.30
C ILE A 296 -16.67 -25.05 -1.10
N PRO A 297 -16.21 -24.06 -0.34
CA PRO A 297 -16.89 -23.67 0.88
C PRO A 297 -18.09 -22.77 0.60
N MET A 298 -19.10 -23.29 -0.11
CA MET A 298 -20.30 -22.53 -0.53
C MET A 298 -21.00 -21.86 0.65
N GLY A 299 -21.05 -22.51 1.80
CA GLY A 299 -21.59 -21.92 3.03
C GLY A 299 -20.79 -20.72 3.51
N LEU A 300 -19.45 -20.77 3.41
CA LEU A 300 -18.57 -19.66 3.75
C LEU A 300 -18.79 -18.47 2.80
N LEU A 301 -18.83 -18.74 1.50
CA LEU A 301 -19.04 -17.71 0.48
C LEU A 301 -20.40 -17.01 0.65
N ALA A 302 -21.44 -17.77 0.95
CA ALA A 302 -22.77 -17.23 1.21
C ALA A 302 -22.90 -16.48 2.55
N SER A 303 -22.09 -16.86 3.55
CA SER A 303 -22.12 -16.26 4.89
C SER A 303 -21.37 -14.92 4.98
N TYR A 304 -20.49 -14.62 4.03
CA TYR A 304 -19.69 -13.41 4.01
C TYR A 304 -19.85 -12.65 2.69
N PRO A 305 -21.00 -12.04 2.44
CA PRO A 305 -21.26 -11.24 1.24
C PRO A 305 -20.42 -9.96 1.18
N ASP A 306 -19.78 -9.60 2.27
CA ASP A 306 -18.90 -8.47 2.49
C ASP A 306 -17.43 -8.74 2.14
N ARG A 307 -17.12 -9.83 1.42
CA ARG A 307 -15.74 -10.20 1.11
C ARG A 307 -15.54 -10.49 -0.36
N TYR A 308 -14.34 -10.22 -0.85
CA TYR A 308 -13.85 -10.71 -2.13
C TYR A 308 -13.09 -12.00 -1.90
N PHE A 309 -13.45 -13.06 -2.64
CA PHE A 309 -12.82 -14.35 -2.52
C PHE A 309 -11.97 -14.66 -3.76
N ARG A 310 -10.77 -15.18 -3.53
CA ARG A 310 -9.96 -15.81 -4.57
C ARG A 310 -9.95 -17.30 -4.34
N LEU A 311 -10.49 -18.03 -5.32
CA LEU A 311 -10.50 -19.50 -5.35
C LEU A 311 -9.37 -19.96 -6.28
N VAL A 312 -8.42 -20.69 -5.73
CA VAL A 312 -7.38 -21.36 -6.52
C VAL A 312 -7.83 -22.79 -6.76
N VAL A 313 -8.09 -23.15 -8.00
CA VAL A 313 -8.69 -24.43 -8.38
C VAL A 313 -7.85 -25.16 -9.43
N THR A 314 -8.02 -26.48 -9.54
CA THR A 314 -7.49 -27.22 -10.70
C THR A 314 -8.39 -26.99 -11.93
N PRO A 315 -7.88 -27.18 -13.17
CA PRO A 315 -8.69 -27.04 -14.39
C PRO A 315 -9.96 -27.91 -14.38
N GLU A 316 -9.86 -29.13 -13.86
CA GLU A 316 -10.98 -30.07 -13.80
C GLU A 316 -12.08 -29.57 -12.84
N VAL A 317 -11.69 -29.02 -11.69
CA VAL A 317 -12.62 -28.42 -10.71
C VAL A 317 -13.26 -27.18 -11.31
N HIS A 318 -12.50 -26.32 -11.99
CA HIS A 318 -13.04 -25.16 -12.68
C HIS A 318 -14.11 -25.55 -13.70
N ASP A 319 -13.83 -26.53 -14.57
CA ASP A 319 -14.76 -27.00 -15.58
C ASP A 319 -16.01 -27.63 -15.00
N ALA A 320 -15.87 -28.36 -13.89
CA ALA A 320 -17.01 -28.93 -13.18
C ALA A 320 -17.94 -27.86 -12.62
N ILE A 321 -17.35 -26.81 -11.98
CA ILE A 321 -18.11 -25.71 -11.39
C ILE A 321 -18.78 -24.86 -12.48
N SER A 322 -18.06 -24.54 -13.57
CA SER A 322 -18.60 -23.75 -14.70
C SER A 322 -19.87 -24.36 -15.27
N ARG A 323 -19.92 -25.70 -15.32
CA ARG A 323 -21.09 -26.44 -15.80
C ARG A 323 -22.23 -26.53 -14.79
N GLN A 324 -21.91 -26.65 -13.49
CA GLN A 324 -22.92 -26.88 -12.45
C GLN A 324 -23.47 -25.56 -11.88
N LEU A 325 -22.65 -24.52 -11.81
CA LEU A 325 -22.97 -23.26 -11.17
C LEU A 325 -22.52 -22.05 -12.03
N PRO A 326 -23.04 -21.89 -13.26
CA PRO A 326 -22.61 -20.84 -14.18
C PRO A 326 -22.77 -19.44 -13.58
N HIS A 327 -23.78 -19.18 -12.76
CA HIS A 327 -24.01 -17.88 -12.10
C HIS A 327 -22.94 -17.54 -11.05
N PHE A 328 -22.18 -18.51 -10.58
CA PHE A 328 -21.14 -18.31 -9.59
C PHE A 328 -19.91 -17.62 -10.20
N PHE A 329 -19.67 -17.85 -11.49
CA PHE A 329 -18.57 -17.18 -12.24
C PHE A 329 -18.85 -15.71 -12.54
N ASP A 330 -20.12 -15.33 -12.60
CA ASP A 330 -20.56 -13.96 -12.82
C ASP A 330 -20.57 -13.12 -11.54
N SER A 331 -20.26 -13.74 -10.39
CA SER A 331 -20.23 -13.02 -9.12
C SER A 331 -19.05 -12.06 -9.08
N PRO A 332 -19.27 -10.75 -8.87
CA PRO A 332 -18.19 -9.78 -8.74
C PRO A 332 -17.31 -10.02 -7.49
N GLN A 333 -17.74 -10.89 -6.59
CA GLN A 333 -17.07 -11.21 -5.33
C GLN A 333 -16.10 -12.37 -5.45
N VAL A 334 -16.15 -13.15 -6.53
CA VAL A 334 -15.33 -14.36 -6.68
C VAL A 334 -14.37 -14.19 -7.86
N THR A 335 -13.08 -14.26 -7.57
CA THR A 335 -12.02 -14.31 -8.56
C THR A 335 -11.48 -15.74 -8.62
N TRP A 336 -11.36 -16.27 -9.82
CA TRP A 336 -10.83 -17.60 -10.08
C TRP A 336 -9.37 -17.53 -10.48
N ASP A 337 -8.56 -18.45 -9.97
CA ASP A 337 -7.20 -18.66 -10.41
C ASP A 337 -6.95 -20.15 -10.61
N TYR A 338 -6.12 -20.50 -11.57
CA TYR A 338 -5.73 -21.87 -11.80
C TYR A 338 -4.47 -22.19 -11.00
N ARG A 339 -4.43 -23.41 -10.44
CA ARG A 339 -3.17 -23.95 -9.98
C ARG A 339 -2.25 -24.04 -11.21
N LYS A 340 -1.30 -23.13 -11.31
CA LYS A 340 -0.14 -23.37 -12.15
C LYS A 340 0.52 -24.61 -11.55
N GLU A 341 0.54 -25.73 -12.29
CA GLU A 341 1.47 -26.78 -11.94
C GLU A 341 2.82 -26.09 -11.80
N GLU A 342 3.39 -26.14 -10.62
CA GLU A 342 4.81 -25.84 -10.47
C GLU A 342 5.48 -26.86 -11.36
N ILE A 343 5.84 -26.43 -12.56
CA ILE A 343 6.81 -27.14 -13.36
C ILE A 343 8.07 -27.01 -12.50
N THR A 344 8.29 -28.00 -11.65
CA THR A 344 9.54 -28.21 -10.97
C THR A 344 10.55 -28.61 -12.05
N THR A 345 10.90 -27.65 -12.91
CA THR A 345 12.19 -27.65 -13.53
C THR A 345 13.15 -27.46 -12.37
N LYS A 346 13.77 -28.56 -11.93
CA LYS A 346 15.10 -28.45 -11.39
C LYS A 346 15.91 -27.78 -12.49
N ALA A 347 15.91 -26.44 -12.48
CA ALA A 347 16.87 -25.66 -13.24
C ALA A 347 18.20 -26.05 -12.61
N GLU A 348 18.91 -26.92 -13.27
CA GLU A 348 20.33 -27.05 -13.03
C GLU A 348 20.94 -25.69 -13.33
N PRO A 349 21.85 -25.18 -12.51
CA PRO A 349 22.34 -23.81 -12.59
C PRO A 349 23.20 -23.47 -13.81
N ASP A 350 23.16 -24.27 -14.89
CA ASP A 350 24.04 -24.16 -16.06
C ASP A 350 23.31 -24.28 -17.41
N SER A 351 22.01 -23.96 -17.50
CA SER A 351 21.35 -23.94 -18.82
C SER A 351 21.68 -22.63 -19.56
N SER A 352 22.12 -22.76 -20.81
CA SER A 352 22.41 -21.64 -21.70
C SER A 352 21.11 -20.86 -22.05
N ALA A 353 21.25 -19.62 -22.54
CA ALA A 353 20.09 -18.83 -22.98
C ALA A 353 19.30 -19.54 -24.10
N GLU A 354 19.98 -20.39 -24.90
CA GLU A 354 19.37 -21.20 -25.94
C GLU A 354 18.46 -22.30 -25.38
N ASP A 355 18.80 -22.91 -24.24
CA ASP A 355 17.99 -23.93 -23.58
C ASP A 355 16.66 -23.32 -23.04
N HIS A 356 16.69 -22.09 -22.61
CA HIS A 356 15.47 -21.37 -22.19
C HIS A 356 14.55 -21.06 -23.39
N ILE A 357 15.10 -20.67 -24.53
CA ILE A 357 14.32 -20.38 -25.73
C ILE A 357 13.63 -21.65 -26.23
N ASP A 358 14.34 -22.78 -26.29
CA ASP A 358 13.78 -24.05 -26.73
C ASP A 358 12.71 -24.58 -25.75
N TYR A 359 12.88 -24.35 -24.49
CA TYR A 359 11.86 -24.66 -23.45
C TYR A 359 10.57 -23.87 -23.70
N TYR A 360 10.65 -22.55 -23.85
CA TYR A 360 9.44 -21.72 -24.10
C TYR A 360 8.79 -22.05 -25.44
N ARG A 361 9.58 -22.38 -26.47
CA ARG A 361 9.08 -22.86 -27.77
C ARG A 361 8.24 -24.11 -27.60
N SER A 362 8.70 -25.09 -26.82
CA SER A 362 7.98 -26.33 -26.55
C SER A 362 6.65 -26.11 -25.81
N LEU A 363 6.61 -25.18 -24.86
CA LEU A 363 5.40 -24.82 -24.14
C LEU A 363 4.31 -24.20 -25.05
N ILE A 364 4.71 -23.34 -25.96
CA ILE A 364 3.77 -22.70 -26.89
C ILE A 364 3.28 -23.73 -27.93
N GLU A 365 4.13 -24.60 -28.41
CA GLU A 365 3.71 -25.68 -29.29
C GLU A 365 2.70 -26.63 -28.64
N GLN A 366 2.90 -26.92 -27.36
CA GLN A 366 1.96 -27.69 -26.57
C GLN A 366 0.63 -26.95 -26.40
N TRP A 367 0.69 -25.65 -26.03
CA TRP A 367 -0.51 -24.83 -25.84
C TRP A 367 -1.34 -24.68 -27.13
N LEU A 368 -0.68 -24.43 -28.28
CA LEU A 368 -1.32 -24.36 -29.59
C LEU A 368 -2.01 -25.69 -29.98
N LYS A 369 -1.38 -26.81 -29.63
CA LYS A 369 -1.94 -28.15 -29.87
C LYS A 369 -3.19 -28.41 -29.03
N GLU A 370 -3.24 -27.89 -27.79
CA GLU A 370 -4.33 -28.11 -26.84
C GLU A 370 -5.50 -27.15 -27.04
N ASN A 371 -5.24 -25.90 -27.48
CA ASN A 371 -6.26 -24.84 -27.52
C ASN A 371 -6.72 -24.43 -28.93
N GLY A 372 -6.14 -24.97 -30.00
CA GLY A 372 -6.59 -24.78 -31.39
C GLY A 372 -6.73 -23.31 -31.76
N SER A 373 -5.62 -22.54 -31.89
CA SER A 373 -5.68 -21.12 -32.22
C SER A 373 -5.80 -20.89 -33.73
N GLU A 374 -6.36 -19.74 -34.14
CA GLU A 374 -6.39 -19.28 -35.54
C GLU A 374 -4.99 -18.90 -36.07
N LEU A 375 -3.99 -18.76 -35.18
CA LEU A 375 -2.60 -18.50 -35.53
C LEU A 375 -1.93 -19.79 -36.03
N THR A 376 -1.23 -19.68 -37.12
CA THR A 376 -0.36 -20.79 -37.57
C THR A 376 0.82 -20.97 -36.60
N ARG A 377 1.35 -22.18 -36.53
CA ARG A 377 2.54 -22.49 -35.70
C ARG A 377 3.70 -21.54 -35.95
N GLU A 378 3.93 -21.15 -37.20
CA GLU A 378 5.02 -20.25 -37.62
C GLU A 378 4.77 -18.81 -37.09
N GLU A 379 3.55 -18.30 -37.16
CA GLU A 379 3.20 -16.99 -36.66
C GLU A 379 3.31 -16.88 -35.11
N ALA A 380 2.91 -17.91 -34.38
CA ALA A 380 3.04 -17.94 -32.95
C ALA A 380 4.50 -18.00 -32.49
N VAL A 381 5.34 -18.75 -33.18
CA VAL A 381 6.80 -18.82 -32.92
C VAL A 381 7.47 -17.48 -33.22
N ASP A 382 7.15 -16.82 -34.35
CA ASP A 382 7.70 -15.51 -34.71
C ASP A 382 7.38 -14.42 -33.69
N VAL A 383 6.14 -14.37 -33.20
CA VAL A 383 5.72 -13.44 -32.13
C VAL A 383 6.51 -13.69 -30.84
N MET A 384 6.71 -14.96 -30.48
CA MET A 384 7.45 -15.30 -29.28
C MET A 384 8.94 -14.96 -29.38
N GLU A 385 9.57 -15.25 -30.50
CA GLU A 385 10.97 -14.90 -30.70
C GLU A 385 11.22 -13.39 -30.58
N ARG A 386 10.28 -12.57 -31.05
CA ARG A 386 10.32 -11.12 -30.86
C ARG A 386 10.20 -10.73 -29.41
N ILE A 387 9.26 -11.34 -28.66
CA ILE A 387 9.06 -11.06 -27.23
C ILE A 387 10.30 -11.47 -26.42
N LEU A 388 10.85 -12.65 -26.65
CA LEU A 388 12.03 -13.13 -25.94
C LEU A 388 13.27 -12.28 -26.26
N LYS A 389 13.41 -11.85 -27.52
CA LYS A 389 14.48 -10.92 -27.92
C LYS A 389 14.36 -9.58 -27.22
N ASP A 390 13.16 -9.01 -27.16
CA ASP A 390 12.87 -7.75 -26.43
C ASP A 390 13.18 -7.89 -24.94
N PHE A 391 12.78 -8.99 -24.29
CA PHE A 391 13.12 -9.26 -22.89
C PHE A 391 14.63 -9.45 -22.65
N SER A 392 15.34 -10.08 -23.59
CA SER A 392 16.79 -10.21 -23.52
C SER A 392 17.50 -8.86 -23.66
N GLU A 393 17.06 -8.04 -24.61
CA GLU A 393 17.61 -6.70 -24.85
C GLU A 393 17.35 -5.73 -23.68
N ARG A 394 16.25 -5.93 -22.94
CA ARG A 394 15.90 -5.15 -21.73
C ARG A 394 16.50 -5.71 -20.43
N GLY A 395 17.30 -6.78 -20.49
CA GLY A 395 17.89 -7.40 -19.30
C GLY A 395 16.87 -8.07 -18.35
N MET A 396 15.66 -8.34 -18.84
CA MET A 396 14.58 -8.94 -18.04
C MET A 396 14.69 -10.47 -17.94
N LEU A 397 15.43 -11.12 -18.83
CA LEU A 397 15.86 -12.50 -18.68
C LEU A 397 17.16 -12.45 -17.85
N GLY A 398 17.08 -12.84 -16.58
CA GLY A 398 18.19 -12.77 -15.63
C GLY A 398 19.38 -13.61 -16.07
N VAL A 399 20.18 -13.11 -17.00
CA VAL A 399 21.52 -13.61 -17.27
C VAL A 399 22.44 -12.84 -16.33
N ALA A 400 22.87 -13.48 -15.27
CA ALA A 400 24.00 -13.03 -14.49
C ALA A 400 25.20 -12.95 -15.44
N THR A 401 25.55 -11.75 -15.90
CA THR A 401 26.86 -11.52 -16.50
C THR A 401 27.88 -11.59 -15.37
N THR A 402 28.49 -12.75 -15.21
CA THR A 402 29.76 -12.86 -14.50
C THR A 402 30.80 -12.10 -15.30
N ASN A 403 31.27 -11.02 -14.75
CA ASN A 403 32.63 -10.51 -14.88
C ASN A 403 33.11 -10.01 -13.54
#